data_b93d8e42ebe6b02083896235bdcc48b0
#
_entry.id   b93d8e42ebe6b02083896235bdcc48b0
#
_cell.length_a   1.000
_cell.length_b   1.000
_cell.length_c   1.000
_cell.angle_alpha   90.00
_cell.angle_beta   90.00
_cell.angle_gamma   90.00
#
_symmetry.space_group_name_H-M   'P 1'
#
loop_
_entity.id
_entity.type
_entity.pdbx_description
1 polymer ?
#
loop_
_entity_poly.entity_id
_entity_poly.type
_entity_poly.pdbx_seq_one_letter_code
_entity_poly.pdbx_strand_id
1 'polypeptide(L)' 'KKAVKMIIKYIFDNYDTKIIKAEIFSRNIGSRKVLLANNFEYLVTLKKHAYKRGEFLDLELFELTRDKYQDNQL' A
#
# COMPACT_ATOMS: atom_id res chain seq x y z
N LYS A 1 -2.56 -10.93 -2.97
CA LYS A 1 -3.42 -12.04 -2.59
C LYS A 1 -4.88 -11.64 -2.66
N LYS A 2 -5.75 -12.63 -2.72
CA LYS A 2 -7.19 -12.37 -2.85
C LYS A 2 -7.75 -11.49 -1.73
N ALA A 3 -7.29 -11.69 -0.51
CA ALA A 3 -7.81 -10.93 0.63
C ALA A 3 -7.56 -9.43 0.45
N VAL A 4 -6.37 -9.06 -0.02
CA VAL A 4 -6.02 -7.65 -0.23
C VAL A 4 -6.87 -7.07 -1.36
N LYS A 5 -7.03 -7.81 -2.46
CA LYS A 5 -7.88 -7.35 -3.57
C LYS A 5 -9.32 -7.11 -3.13
N MET A 6 -9.86 -7.99 -2.29
CA MET A 6 -11.22 -7.85 -1.79
C MET A 6 -11.38 -6.63 -0.89
N ILE A 7 -10.38 -6.36 -0.06
CA ILE A 7 -10.40 -5.19 0.81
C ILE A 7 -10.36 -3.91 -0.02
N ILE A 8 -9.49 -3.86 -1.02
CA ILE A 8 -9.39 -2.69 -1.91
C ILE A 8 -10.73 -2.45 -2.62
N LYS A 9 -11.31 -3.51 -3.17
CA LYS A 9 -12.59 -3.42 -3.84
C LYS A 9 -13.67 -2.92 -2.89
N TYR A 10 -13.71 -3.48 -1.67
CA TYR A 10 -14.69 -3.08 -0.66
C TYR A 10 -14.57 -1.59 -0.35
N ILE A 11 -13.35 -1.10 -0.17
CA ILE A 11 -13.12 0.31 0.17
C ILE A 11 -13.59 1.22 -0.97
N PHE A 12 -13.19 0.92 -2.21
CA PHE A 12 -13.57 1.78 -3.34
C PHE A 12 -15.05 1.67 -3.68
N ASP A 13 -15.68 0.51 -3.44
CA ASP A 13 -17.10 0.33 -3.74
C ASP A 13 -18.01 0.97 -2.69
N ASN A 14 -17.57 1.04 -1.44
CA ASN A 14 -18.43 1.46 -0.33
C ASN A 14 -18.12 2.83 0.24
N TYR A 15 -17.02 3.43 -0.14
CA TYR A 15 -16.61 4.76 0.37
C TYR A 15 -16.22 5.64 -0.80
N ASP A 16 -16.42 6.95 -0.62
CA ASP A 16 -16.04 7.93 -1.64
C ASP A 16 -14.57 8.31 -1.49
N THR A 17 -13.73 7.29 -1.34
CA THR A 17 -12.30 7.44 -1.16
C THR A 17 -11.63 7.60 -2.51
N LYS A 18 -10.73 8.57 -2.61
CA LYS A 18 -9.98 8.82 -3.85
C LYS A 18 -8.64 8.11 -3.87
N ILE A 19 -8.06 7.90 -2.71
CA ILE A 19 -6.71 7.34 -2.58
C ILE A 19 -6.66 6.41 -1.37
N ILE A 20 -6.05 5.24 -1.55
CA ILE A 20 -5.71 4.35 -0.44
C ILE A 20 -4.20 4.43 -0.25
N LYS A 21 -3.75 4.72 0.97
CA LYS A 21 -2.33 4.76 1.29
C LYS A 21 -1.94 3.58 2.15
N ALA A 22 -0.72 3.10 1.97
CA ALA A 22 -0.20 1.98 2.76
C ALA A 22 1.22 2.27 3.19
N GLU A 23 1.55 1.88 4.43
CA GLU A 23 2.90 1.98 4.97
C GLU A 23 3.38 0.58 5.31
N ILE A 24 4.63 0.29 4.96
CA ILE A 24 5.24 -1.00 5.33
C ILE A 24 6.68 -0.74 5.79
N PHE A 25 7.22 -1.66 6.58
CA PHE A 25 8.65 -1.62 6.89
C PHE A 25 9.42 -1.96 5.63
N SER A 26 10.53 -1.24 5.39
CA SER A 26 11.32 -1.44 4.18
C SER A 26 11.81 -2.87 4.01
N ARG A 27 12.05 -3.56 5.13
CA ARG A 27 12.52 -4.96 5.09
C ARG A 27 11.39 -5.96 4.80
N ASN A 28 10.14 -5.52 4.77
CA ASN A 28 9.01 -6.42 4.55
C ASN A 28 8.78 -6.61 3.05
N ILE A 29 9.61 -7.47 2.45
CA ILE A 29 9.59 -7.72 1.01
C ILE A 29 8.26 -8.34 0.56
N GLY A 30 7.70 -9.23 1.39
CA GLY A 30 6.42 -9.85 1.07
C GLY A 30 5.29 -8.86 0.91
N SER A 31 5.18 -7.91 1.84
CA SER A 31 4.16 -6.87 1.75
C SER A 31 4.37 -5.96 0.55
N ARG A 32 5.64 -5.64 0.24
CA ARG A 32 5.92 -4.82 -0.93
C ARG A 32 5.43 -5.51 -2.20
N LYS A 33 5.71 -6.81 -2.34
CA LYS A 33 5.27 -7.56 -3.51
C LYS A 33 3.75 -7.57 -3.64
N VAL A 34 3.05 -7.73 -2.52
CA VAL A 34 1.58 -7.73 -2.53
C VAL A 34 1.04 -6.38 -2.97
N LEU A 35 1.61 -5.28 -2.45
CA LEU A 35 1.15 -3.95 -2.82
C LEU A 35 1.39 -3.68 -4.30
N LEU A 36 2.58 -4.01 -4.81
CA LEU A 36 2.88 -3.80 -6.22
C LEU A 36 2.01 -4.67 -7.11
N ALA A 37 1.73 -5.91 -6.69
CA ALA A 37 0.86 -6.81 -7.45
C ALA A 37 -0.59 -6.31 -7.49
N ASN A 38 -0.98 -5.44 -6.57
CA ASN A 38 -2.29 -4.82 -6.55
C ASN A 38 -2.27 -3.39 -7.08
N ASN A 39 -1.22 -3.06 -7.84
CA ASN A 39 -1.08 -1.79 -8.55
C ASN A 39 -0.89 -0.57 -7.67
N PHE A 40 -0.46 -0.77 -6.44
CA PHE A 40 -0.02 0.35 -5.62
C PHE A 40 1.27 0.91 -6.20
N GLU A 41 1.43 2.20 -6.05
CA GLU A 41 2.60 2.92 -6.54
C GLU A 41 3.49 3.30 -5.36
N TYR A 42 4.79 3.05 -5.49
CA TYR A 42 5.76 3.45 -4.47
C TYR A 42 5.92 4.97 -4.51
N LEU A 43 5.88 5.61 -3.33
CA LEU A 43 6.03 7.05 -3.23
C LEU A 43 7.39 7.46 -2.68
N VAL A 44 7.71 7.01 -1.48
CA VAL A 44 8.90 7.51 -0.78
C VAL A 44 9.28 6.56 0.34
N THR A 45 10.57 6.55 0.68
CA THR A 45 11.07 5.85 1.86
C THR A 45 11.36 6.88 2.94
N LEU A 46 10.78 6.64 4.14
CA LEU A 46 11.01 7.49 5.31
C LEU A 46 12.08 6.82 6.14
N LYS A 47 13.29 7.39 6.12
CA LYS A 47 14.43 6.82 6.82
C LYS A 47 14.27 6.94 8.31
N LYS A 48 14.54 5.83 9.04
CA LYS A 48 14.54 5.82 10.49
C LYS A 48 13.27 6.41 11.08
N HIS A 49 12.13 6.11 10.46
CA HIS A 49 10.86 6.72 10.83
C HIS A 49 10.13 5.97 11.93
N ALA A 50 10.40 4.69 12.11
CA ALA A 50 9.77 3.88 13.16
C ALA A 50 10.83 3.32 14.10
N TYR A 51 10.49 3.21 15.39
CA TYR A 51 11.38 2.65 16.38
C TYR A 51 10.74 1.39 16.95
N LYS A 52 11.45 0.27 16.87
CA LYS A 52 10.91 -1.00 17.32
C LYS A 52 12.03 -1.89 17.84
N ARG A 53 11.83 -2.43 19.03
CA ARG A 53 12.78 -3.38 19.65
C ARG A 53 14.20 -2.87 19.66
N GLY A 54 14.37 -1.60 20.00
CA GLY A 54 15.69 -1.01 20.14
C GLY A 54 16.36 -0.56 18.87
N GLU A 55 15.66 -0.60 17.72
CA GLU A 55 16.26 -0.13 16.47
C GLU A 55 15.31 0.73 15.67
N PHE A 56 15.89 1.64 14.90
CA PHE A 56 15.12 2.46 13.97
C PHE A 56 14.96 1.73 12.65
N LEU A 57 13.75 1.80 12.12
CA LEU A 57 13.40 1.12 10.88
C LEU A 57 12.91 2.12 9.86
N ASP A 58 13.22 1.85 8.60
CA ASP A 58 12.70 2.65 7.50
C ASP A 58 11.30 2.20 7.14
N LEU A 59 10.47 3.14 6.72
CA LEU A 59 9.13 2.86 6.22
C LEU A 59 9.05 3.22 4.76
N GLU A 60 8.27 2.45 4.00
CA GLU A 60 7.98 2.76 2.61
C GLU A 60 6.50 3.10 2.48
N LEU A 61 6.21 4.17 1.76
CA LEU A 61 4.84 4.60 1.51
C LEU A 61 4.42 4.25 0.10
N PHE A 62 3.21 3.75 -0.02
CA PHE A 62 2.62 3.40 -1.30
C PHE A 62 1.23 3.99 -1.37
N GLU A 63 0.72 4.17 -2.58
CA GLU A 63 -0.66 4.61 -2.75
C GLU A 63 -1.31 3.95 -3.96
N LEU A 64 -2.63 3.83 -3.89
CA LEU A 64 -3.44 3.39 -5.02
C LEU A 64 -4.57 4.40 -5.18
N THR A 65 -4.60 5.09 -6.31
CA THR A 65 -5.67 6.04 -6.59
C THR A 65 -6.88 5.30 -7.16
N ARG A 66 -8.06 5.90 -6.98
CA ARG A 66 -9.28 5.33 -7.55
C ARG A 66 -9.19 5.23 -9.06
N ASP A 67 -8.62 6.24 -9.70
CA ASP A 67 -8.48 6.24 -11.16
C ASP A 67 -7.65 5.06 -11.63
N LYS A 68 -6.53 4.81 -10.98
CA LYS A 68 -5.67 3.69 -11.33
C LYS A 68 -6.36 2.35 -11.08
N TYR A 69 -7.10 2.26 -9.97
CA TYR A 69 -7.85 1.05 -9.66
C TYR A 69 -8.90 0.77 -10.74
N GLN A 70 -9.65 1.80 -11.15
CA GLN A 70 -10.69 1.65 -12.18
C GLN A 70 -10.10 1.28 -13.53
N ASP A 71 -8.97 1.87 -13.89
CA ASP A 71 -8.30 1.55 -15.16
C ASP A 71 -7.91 0.08 -15.22
N ASN A 72 -7.52 -0.50 -14.09
CA ASN A 72 -7.09 -1.89 -14.02
C ASN A 72 -8.26 -2.88 -13.95
N GLN A 73 -9.49 -2.39 -13.89
CA GLN A 73 -10.69 -3.23 -13.90
C GLN A 73 -11.25 -3.43 -15.30
N LEU A 74 -10.76 -2.69 -16.27
CA LEU A 74 -11.27 -2.75 -17.65
C LEU A 74 -10.74 -3.95 -18.45
#